data_6ca15846f294dacaec86a87b84d20c4e
#
_entry.id   6ca15846f294dacaec86a87b84d20c4e
#
_cell.length_a   1.000
_cell.length_b   1.000
_cell.length_c   1.000
_cell.angle_alpha   90.00
_cell.angle_beta   90.00
_cell.angle_gamma   90.00
#
_symmetry.space_group_name_H-M   'P 1'
#
loop_
_entity.id
_entity.type
_entity.pdbx_description
1 polymer ?
#
loop_
_entity_poly.entity_id
_entity_poly.type
_entity_poly.pdbx_seq_one_letter_code
_entity_poly.pdbx_strand_id
1 'polypeptide(L)'
;MPLRPKYLNLLQIRMPLPAIVSIMHRVSGAALFLALPLMLWWWQTSLTSINTFAVFRGMVSLWWMKVIMIGLVWGYLHHLFAGLRHVVMDLDMATDLPAARLSSVLVLVVSIALTVLIGVRLW
;
A
#
# COMPACT_ATOMS: atom_id res chain seq x y z
N MET A 1 -19.27 32.61 22.72
CA MET A 1 -18.25 31.58 22.48
C MET A 1 -18.63 30.78 21.23
N PRO A 2 -17.78 30.62 20.21
CA PRO A 2 -18.11 29.79 19.07
C PRO A 2 -18.28 28.34 19.54
N LEU A 3 -19.40 27.72 19.13
CA LEU A 3 -19.69 26.33 19.44
C LEU A 3 -18.60 25.44 18.78
N ARG A 4 -17.89 24.65 19.57
CA ARG A 4 -16.92 23.69 19.05
C ARG A 4 -17.67 22.62 18.26
N PRO A 5 -17.20 22.24 17.05
CA PRO A 5 -17.81 21.16 16.29
C PRO A 5 -17.79 19.86 17.10
N LYS A 6 -18.96 19.19 17.20
CA LYS A 6 -19.14 17.96 17.99
C LYS A 6 -18.93 16.68 17.18
N TYR A 7 -18.71 16.79 15.89
CA TYR A 7 -18.51 15.64 15.00
C TYR A 7 -17.40 15.92 13.99
N LEU A 8 -16.76 14.86 13.54
CA LEU A 8 -15.72 14.88 12.51
C LEU A 8 -16.30 14.28 11.21
N ASN A 9 -16.51 15.10 10.19
CA ASN A 9 -16.90 14.63 8.86
C ASN A 9 -15.69 14.69 7.93
N LEU A 10 -15.07 13.52 7.69
CA LEU A 10 -13.85 13.40 6.87
C LEU A 10 -14.08 13.81 5.41
N LEU A 11 -15.33 13.77 4.91
CA LEU A 11 -15.65 14.19 3.54
C LEU A 11 -15.73 15.72 3.39
N GLN A 12 -15.92 16.44 4.47
CA GLN A 12 -15.99 17.91 4.48
C GLN A 12 -14.67 18.58 4.82
N ILE A 13 -13.71 17.84 5.38
CA ILE A 13 -12.40 18.36 5.78
C ILE A 13 -11.43 18.22 4.62
N ARG A 14 -10.78 19.33 4.24
CA ARG A 14 -9.64 19.29 3.31
C ARG A 14 -8.40 18.75 4.02
N MET A 15 -8.15 17.46 3.86
CA MET A 15 -7.00 16.82 4.49
C MET A 15 -5.71 17.20 3.77
N PRO A 16 -4.65 17.56 4.50
CA PRO A 16 -3.33 17.76 3.92
C PRO A 16 -2.73 16.41 3.44
N LEU A 17 -1.84 16.47 2.45
CA LEU A 17 -1.22 15.28 1.86
C LEU A 17 -0.61 14.30 2.88
N PRO A 18 0.12 14.75 3.92
CA PRO A 18 0.63 13.85 4.96
C PRO A 18 -0.45 13.04 5.69
N ALA A 19 -1.64 13.64 5.90
CA ALA A 19 -2.76 12.94 6.52
C ALA A 19 -3.34 11.87 5.59
N ILE A 20 -3.47 12.16 4.29
CA ILE A 20 -3.92 11.20 3.28
C ILE A 20 -2.98 10.00 3.22
N VAL A 21 -1.66 10.22 3.12
CA VAL A 21 -0.65 9.14 3.09
C VAL A 21 -0.71 8.30 4.36
N SER A 22 -0.93 8.91 5.53
CA SER A 22 -1.08 8.18 6.80
C SER A 22 -2.35 7.30 6.82
N ILE A 23 -3.48 7.78 6.28
CA ILE A 23 -4.70 6.98 6.17
C ILE A 23 -4.48 5.83 5.17
N MET A 24 -3.87 6.10 4.02
CA MET A 24 -3.55 5.07 3.02
C MET A 24 -2.60 4.00 3.58
N HIS A 25 -1.65 4.36 4.44
CA HIS A 25 -0.80 3.41 5.15
C HIS A 25 -1.63 2.45 6.03
N ARG A 26 -2.58 2.96 6.80
CA ARG A 26 -3.47 2.12 7.63
C ARG A 26 -4.36 1.22 6.79
N VAL A 27 -4.96 1.75 5.72
CA VAL A 27 -5.82 1.00 4.81
C VAL A 27 -5.02 -0.09 4.08
N SER A 28 -3.83 0.22 3.57
CA SER A 28 -2.96 -0.77 2.92
C SER A 28 -2.52 -1.87 3.90
N GLY A 29 -2.20 -1.53 5.15
CA GLY A 29 -1.87 -2.51 6.19
C GLY A 29 -3.02 -3.47 6.48
N ALA A 30 -4.23 -2.96 6.65
CA ALA A 30 -5.43 -3.78 6.84
C ALA A 30 -5.71 -4.67 5.62
N ALA A 31 -5.61 -4.12 4.40
CA ALA A 31 -5.81 -4.88 3.17
C ALA A 31 -4.78 -6.01 3.00
N LEU A 32 -3.50 -5.74 3.27
CA LEU A 32 -2.43 -6.75 3.23
C LEU A 32 -2.64 -7.84 4.27
N PHE A 33 -3.04 -7.47 5.49
CA PHE A 33 -3.36 -8.44 6.54
C PHE A 33 -4.49 -9.38 6.11
N LEU A 34 -5.57 -8.84 5.54
CA LEU A 34 -6.68 -9.64 5.03
C LEU A 34 -6.31 -10.50 3.81
N ALA A 35 -5.36 -10.02 2.98
CA ALA A 35 -4.87 -10.77 1.83
C ALA A 35 -3.85 -11.87 2.22
N LEU A 36 -3.26 -11.82 3.41
CA LEU A 36 -2.20 -12.74 3.84
C LEU A 36 -2.57 -14.23 3.71
N PRO A 37 -3.75 -14.71 4.13
CA PRO A 37 -4.12 -16.12 3.95
C PRO A 37 -4.15 -16.54 2.48
N LEU A 38 -4.64 -15.67 1.59
CA LEU A 38 -4.67 -15.91 0.15
C LEU A 38 -3.26 -15.98 -0.44
N MET A 39 -2.37 -15.07 -0.03
CA MET A 39 -0.97 -15.04 -0.48
C MET A 39 -0.22 -16.30 -0.02
N LEU A 40 -0.43 -16.75 1.21
CA LEU A 40 0.15 -17.99 1.74
C LEU A 40 -0.38 -19.22 0.99
N TRP A 41 -1.67 -19.25 0.68
CA TRP A 41 -2.26 -20.34 -0.12
C TRP A 41 -1.68 -20.36 -1.54
N TRP A 42 -1.52 -19.22 -2.19
CA TRP A 42 -0.86 -19.13 -3.50
C TRP A 42 0.59 -19.61 -3.45
N TRP A 43 1.32 -19.18 -2.45
CA TRP A 43 2.70 -19.62 -2.24
C TRP A 43 2.77 -21.15 -2.04
N GLN A 44 1.96 -21.69 -1.15
CA GLN A 44 1.88 -23.14 -0.95
C GLN A 44 1.53 -23.87 -2.25
N THR A 45 0.52 -23.42 -2.99
CA THR A 45 0.11 -24.02 -4.26
C THR A 45 1.23 -24.00 -5.29
N SER A 46 2.06 -22.97 -5.31
CA SER A 46 3.19 -22.85 -6.23
C SER A 46 4.35 -23.82 -5.91
N LEU A 47 4.45 -24.32 -4.67
CA LEU A 47 5.59 -25.14 -4.21
C LEU A 47 5.25 -26.62 -4.00
N THR A 48 3.97 -27.01 -3.95
CA THR A 48 3.57 -28.36 -3.51
C THR A 48 3.86 -29.44 -4.56
N SER A 49 3.57 -29.20 -5.84
CA SER A 49 3.79 -30.15 -6.92
C SER A 49 3.78 -29.48 -8.29
N ILE A 50 4.24 -30.21 -9.33
CA ILE A 50 4.17 -29.74 -10.73
C ILE A 50 2.71 -29.46 -11.14
N ASN A 51 1.77 -30.29 -10.71
CA ASN A 51 0.36 -30.12 -11.05
C ASN A 51 -0.25 -28.89 -10.38
N THR A 52 0.03 -28.67 -9.09
CA THR A 52 -0.44 -27.48 -8.37
C THR A 52 0.24 -26.22 -8.88
N PHE A 53 1.51 -26.28 -9.28
CA PHE A 53 2.19 -25.18 -9.95
C PHE A 53 1.54 -24.81 -11.29
N ALA A 54 1.11 -25.80 -12.09
CA ALA A 54 0.38 -25.55 -13.34
C ALA A 54 -0.95 -24.82 -13.08
N VAL A 55 -1.68 -25.22 -12.03
CA VAL A 55 -2.92 -24.52 -11.60
C VAL A 55 -2.60 -23.09 -11.15
N PHE A 56 -1.60 -22.89 -10.30
CA PHE A 56 -1.15 -21.56 -9.88
C PHE A 56 -0.80 -20.69 -11.08
N ARG A 57 0.01 -21.19 -12.02
CA ARG A 57 0.38 -20.47 -13.25
C ARG A 57 -0.83 -20.10 -14.09
N GLY A 58 -1.81 -21.00 -14.21
CA GLY A 58 -3.05 -20.72 -14.90
C GLY A 58 -3.85 -19.58 -14.27
N MET A 59 -3.95 -19.57 -12.93
CA MET A 59 -4.64 -18.50 -12.21
C MET A 59 -3.96 -17.13 -12.35
N VAL A 60 -2.64 -17.06 -12.15
CA VAL A 60 -1.90 -15.78 -12.20
C VAL A 60 -1.75 -15.24 -13.63
N SER A 61 -2.00 -16.04 -14.66
CA SER A 61 -2.02 -15.59 -16.05
C SER A 61 -3.31 -14.84 -16.44
N LEU A 62 -4.38 -14.96 -15.65
CA LEU A 62 -5.64 -14.26 -15.89
C LEU A 62 -5.46 -12.76 -15.73
N TRP A 63 -6.01 -11.96 -16.65
CA TRP A 63 -5.81 -10.51 -16.66
C TRP A 63 -6.28 -9.82 -15.36
N TRP A 64 -7.43 -10.22 -14.82
CA TRP A 64 -7.96 -9.67 -13.58
C TRP A 64 -7.12 -10.06 -12.36
N MET A 65 -6.50 -11.25 -12.38
CA MET A 65 -5.57 -11.67 -11.33
C MET A 65 -4.30 -10.83 -11.36
N LYS A 66 -3.79 -10.51 -12.53
CA LYS A 66 -2.64 -9.59 -12.69
C LYS A 66 -2.96 -8.20 -12.11
N VAL A 67 -4.19 -7.69 -12.35
CA VAL A 67 -4.62 -6.40 -11.76
C VAL A 67 -4.63 -6.48 -10.22
N ILE A 68 -5.14 -7.56 -9.65
CA ILE A 68 -5.11 -7.78 -8.18
C ILE A 68 -3.66 -7.82 -7.67
N MET A 69 -2.78 -8.57 -8.35
CA MET A 69 -1.37 -8.67 -7.98
C MET A 69 -0.66 -7.32 -8.03
N ILE A 70 -0.92 -6.51 -9.06
CA ILE A 70 -0.39 -5.14 -9.16
C ILE A 70 -0.90 -4.28 -8.00
N GLY A 71 -2.18 -4.38 -7.66
CA GLY A 71 -2.76 -3.70 -6.50
C GLY A 71 -2.11 -4.11 -5.18
N LEU A 72 -1.85 -5.41 -4.98
CA LEU A 72 -1.15 -5.93 -3.80
C LEU A 72 0.31 -5.46 -3.75
N VAL A 73 1.02 -5.46 -4.88
CA VAL A 73 2.39 -4.93 -4.98
C VAL A 73 2.42 -3.46 -4.61
N TRP A 74 1.51 -2.66 -5.18
CA TRP A 74 1.42 -1.24 -4.82
C TRP A 74 1.08 -1.05 -3.35
N GLY A 75 0.09 -1.77 -2.82
CA GLY A 75 -0.29 -1.73 -1.41
C GLY A 75 0.89 -2.06 -0.48
N TYR A 76 1.67 -3.08 -0.82
CA TYR A 76 2.88 -3.47 -0.09
C TYR A 76 3.96 -2.38 -0.13
N LEU A 77 4.31 -1.88 -1.30
CA LEU A 77 5.34 -0.84 -1.46
C LEU A 77 4.92 0.46 -0.77
N HIS A 78 3.66 0.88 -0.96
CA HIS A 78 3.14 2.06 -0.26
C HIS A 78 3.18 1.88 1.26
N HIS A 79 2.74 0.74 1.77
CA HIS A 79 2.78 0.44 3.20
C HIS A 79 4.20 0.45 3.75
N LEU A 80 5.14 -0.16 3.05
CA LEU A 80 6.56 -0.20 3.42
C LEU A 80 7.15 1.22 3.52
N PHE A 81 7.03 2.03 2.45
CA PHE A 81 7.64 3.35 2.43
C PHE A 81 6.95 4.34 3.37
N ALA A 82 5.63 4.25 3.51
CA ALA A 82 4.90 5.05 4.50
C ALA A 82 5.26 4.62 5.93
N GLY A 83 5.45 3.33 6.18
CA GLY A 83 5.94 2.81 7.46
C GLY A 83 7.34 3.32 7.80
N LEU A 84 8.29 3.25 6.85
CA LEU A 84 9.64 3.83 7.03
C LEU A 84 9.58 5.33 7.33
N ARG A 85 8.69 6.06 6.62
CA ARG A 85 8.46 7.48 6.92
C ARG A 85 7.98 7.68 8.36
N HIS A 86 7.06 6.86 8.88
CA HIS A 86 6.62 6.95 10.27
C HIS A 86 7.77 6.70 11.25
N VAL A 87 8.61 5.71 11.00
CA VAL A 87 9.80 5.45 11.84
C VAL A 87 10.75 6.65 11.87
N VAL A 88 10.99 7.30 10.71
CA VAL A 88 11.82 8.52 10.63
C VAL A 88 11.20 9.66 11.46
N MET A 89 9.87 9.82 11.40
CA MET A 89 9.16 10.84 12.17
C MET A 89 9.15 10.53 13.68
N ASP A 90 9.14 9.27 14.09
CA ASP A 90 9.23 8.84 15.49
C ASP A 90 10.62 9.11 16.10
N LEU A 91 11.63 9.33 15.23
CA LEU A 91 12.96 9.81 15.64
C LEU A 91 13.08 11.35 15.65
N ASP A 92 11.94 12.05 15.68
CA ASP A 92 11.84 13.52 15.61
C ASP A 92 12.49 14.15 14.37
N MET A 93 12.66 13.37 13.29
CA MET A 93 13.22 13.84 12.03
C MET A 93 12.10 14.16 11.02
N ALA A 94 12.29 15.22 10.24
CA ALA A 94 11.36 15.62 9.18
C ALA A 94 9.90 15.83 9.64
N THR A 95 9.71 16.34 10.85
CA THR A 95 8.40 16.58 11.49
C THR A 95 7.78 17.92 11.11
N ASP A 96 8.58 18.88 10.60
CA ASP A 96 8.09 20.16 10.11
C ASP A 96 7.23 20.00 8.86
N LEU A 97 6.31 20.93 8.62
CA LEU A 97 5.30 20.81 7.56
C LEU A 97 5.90 20.67 6.14
N PRO A 98 6.94 21.42 5.73
CA PRO A 98 7.57 21.25 4.42
C PRO A 98 8.16 19.85 4.24
N ALA A 99 8.94 19.35 5.21
CA ALA A 99 9.54 18.02 5.13
C ALA A 99 8.48 16.90 5.20
N ALA A 100 7.44 17.05 6.00
CA ALA A 100 6.32 16.13 6.04
C ALA A 100 5.57 16.05 4.69
N ARG A 101 5.43 17.16 3.98
CA ARG A 101 4.85 17.18 2.62
C ARG A 101 5.77 16.49 1.61
N LEU A 102 7.06 16.85 1.61
CA LEU A 102 8.05 16.26 0.70
C LEU A 102 8.15 14.75 0.88
N SER A 103 8.29 14.28 2.11
CA SER A 103 8.36 12.84 2.41
C SER A 103 7.08 12.10 1.97
N SER A 104 5.90 12.72 2.09
CA SER A 104 4.65 12.16 1.61
C SER A 104 4.61 12.02 0.08
N VAL A 105 5.09 13.04 -0.66
CA VAL A 105 5.23 12.97 -2.13
C VAL A 105 6.20 11.87 -2.52
N LEU A 106 7.35 11.76 -1.84
CA LEU A 106 8.34 10.71 -2.10
C LEU A 106 7.75 9.31 -1.92
N VAL A 107 7.00 9.08 -0.85
CA VAL A 107 6.31 7.79 -0.63
C VAL A 107 5.41 7.43 -1.80
N LEU A 108 4.58 8.37 -2.28
CA LEU A 108 3.69 8.12 -3.41
C LEU A 108 4.46 7.87 -4.71
N VAL A 109 5.40 8.74 -5.04
CA VAL A 109 6.17 8.65 -6.29
C VAL A 109 6.98 7.36 -6.34
N VAL A 110 7.72 7.03 -5.28
CA VAL A 110 8.57 5.83 -5.24
C VAL A 110 7.71 4.56 -5.29
N SER A 111 6.63 4.48 -4.51
CA SER A 111 5.76 3.31 -4.50
C SER A 111 5.09 3.08 -5.87
N ILE A 112 4.61 4.13 -6.54
CA ILE A 112 4.02 4.04 -7.87
C ILE A 112 5.07 3.66 -8.91
N ALA A 113 6.23 4.34 -8.92
CA ALA A 113 7.30 4.07 -9.89
C ALA A 113 7.79 2.62 -9.82
N LEU A 114 8.03 2.10 -8.61
CA LEU A 114 8.42 0.71 -8.41
C LEU A 114 7.30 -0.28 -8.80
N THR A 115 6.04 0.05 -8.51
CA THR A 115 4.91 -0.78 -8.93
C THR A 115 4.83 -0.87 -10.45
N VAL A 116 4.98 0.26 -11.16
CA VAL A 116 5.00 0.28 -12.63
C VAL A 116 6.17 -0.53 -13.18
N LEU A 117 7.36 -0.35 -12.61
CA LEU A 117 8.56 -1.10 -13.02
C LEU A 117 8.37 -2.62 -12.85
N ILE A 118 7.84 -3.05 -11.71
CA ILE A 118 7.53 -4.47 -11.45
C ILE A 118 6.42 -4.96 -12.38
N GLY A 119 5.36 -4.18 -12.57
CA GLY A 119 4.24 -4.52 -13.44
C GLY A 119 4.69 -4.76 -14.89
N VAL A 120 5.52 -3.88 -15.44
CA VAL A 120 6.09 -4.04 -16.80
C VAL A 120 6.96 -5.29 -16.92
N ARG A 121 7.62 -5.73 -15.83
CA ARG A 121 8.44 -6.96 -15.83
C ARG A 121 7.63 -8.23 -15.70
N LEU A 122 6.47 -8.16 -15.03
CA LEU A 122 5.59 -9.32 -14.80
C LEU A 122 4.57 -9.54 -15.92
N TRP A 123 4.34 -8.56 -16.78
CA TRP A 123 3.37 -8.60 -17.89
C TRP A 123 4.05 -9.00 -19.18
#